data_5a294ce5fb9dae473ffde33d45801abf
#
_entry.id   5a294ce5fb9dae473ffde33d45801abf
#
_cell.length_a   1.000
_cell.length_b   1.000
_cell.length_c   1.000
_cell.angle_alpha   90.00
_cell.angle_beta   90.00
_cell.angle_gamma   90.00
#
_symmetry.space_group_name_H-M   'P 1'
#
loop_
_entity.id
_entity.type
_entity.pdbx_description
1 polymer ?
#
loop_
_entity_poly.entity_id
_entity_poly.type
_entity_poly.pdbx_seq_one_letter_code
_entity_poly.pdbx_strand_id
1 'polypeptide(L)'
;MRRFLLLFLLLPWTASAYGQPVATALTPAQAQTLVARALATEVRTARDTNHPMRYRLRRSSPRLTTTKELIETRDGDVAHLVAINDQPLNSADEQLEQARLNALLSDPNRQRHRKQSEESDTGIVLKLLRMLPQAFTYEYAGADASGKVEKFHFRPNPGFKPPDVETQALTAMTGELWIDAAQERVARLEGHLQQDTDYGWGILGKLDKGGWVVIEQADVGAGQWRIARFQMKMSLRILFKTKYFDTTQEMTQYTPVPSNLDYRQAIQMLRGAAGSSAQGGR
;
A
#
# COMPACT_ATOMS: atom_id res chain seq x y z
N MET A 1 -13.81 67.94 52.02
CA MET A 1 -12.35 67.68 52.02
C MET A 1 -12.10 66.28 52.55
N ARG A 2 -11.79 65.36 51.66
CA ARG A 2 -11.13 64.06 52.03
C ARG A 2 -10.61 63.45 50.75
N ARG A 3 -9.30 63.51 50.55
CA ARG A 3 -8.56 62.90 49.48
C ARG A 3 -8.47 61.40 49.73
N PHE A 4 -8.98 60.54 48.81
CA PHE A 4 -8.68 59.13 48.78
C PHE A 4 -7.59 58.86 47.70
N LEU A 5 -6.45 58.43 48.20
CA LEU A 5 -5.29 57.98 47.36
C LEU A 5 -5.52 56.53 47.00
N LEU A 6 -5.70 56.25 45.68
CA LEU A 6 -5.79 54.90 45.17
C LEU A 6 -4.37 54.46 44.75
N LEU A 7 -3.82 53.52 45.48
CA LEU A 7 -2.55 52.88 45.27
C LEU A 7 -2.77 51.77 44.21
N PHE A 8 -2.29 51.95 42.98
CA PHE A 8 -2.25 50.90 41.96
C PHE A 8 -1.07 49.96 42.21
N LEU A 9 -1.31 48.72 42.68
CA LEU A 9 -0.35 47.64 42.75
C LEU A 9 -0.14 47.06 41.37
N LEU A 10 0.97 47.39 40.71
CA LEU A 10 1.46 46.73 39.52
C LEU A 10 2.09 45.38 39.88
N LEU A 11 1.34 44.29 39.65
CA LEU A 11 1.88 42.94 39.69
C LEU A 11 2.59 42.66 38.33
N PRO A 12 3.85 42.22 38.33
CA PRO A 12 4.49 41.82 37.10
C PRO A 12 3.91 40.45 36.64
N TRP A 13 3.29 40.46 35.48
CA TRP A 13 2.85 39.24 34.82
C TRP A 13 4.11 38.56 34.22
N THR A 14 4.65 37.58 34.95
CA THR A 14 5.67 36.68 34.39
C THR A 14 5.00 35.74 33.40
N ALA A 15 5.08 36.05 32.13
CA ALA A 15 4.71 35.13 31.05
C ALA A 15 5.71 33.96 31.06
N SER A 16 5.32 32.85 31.68
CA SER A 16 6.02 31.56 31.52
C SER A 16 5.84 31.14 30.08
N ALA A 17 6.87 31.35 29.27
CA ALA A 17 6.97 30.76 27.94
C ALA A 17 7.07 29.24 28.14
N TYR A 18 5.96 28.53 28.02
CA TYR A 18 5.97 27.08 27.84
C TYR A 18 6.62 26.84 26.48
N GLY A 19 7.90 26.56 26.48
CA GLY A 19 8.60 26.05 25.31
C GLY A 19 7.91 24.77 24.88
N GLN A 20 7.31 24.76 23.69
CA GLN A 20 6.83 23.52 23.10
C GLN A 20 8.05 22.57 23.00
N PRO A 21 7.89 21.28 23.36
CA PRO A 21 8.97 20.33 23.19
C PRO A 21 9.36 20.32 21.71
N VAL A 22 10.54 20.79 21.39
CA VAL A 22 11.13 20.62 20.05
C VAL A 22 11.28 19.12 19.90
N ALA A 23 10.51 18.52 18.99
CA ALA A 23 10.64 17.12 18.65
C ALA A 23 12.12 16.89 18.27
N THR A 24 12.82 16.11 19.08
CA THR A 24 14.25 15.88 18.88
C THR A 24 14.42 15.10 17.58
N ALA A 25 15.08 15.67 16.60
CA ALA A 25 15.34 15.02 15.32
C ALA A 25 16.07 13.68 15.57
N LEU A 26 15.62 12.62 14.91
CA LEU A 26 16.26 11.32 14.99
C LEU A 26 17.67 11.38 14.40
N THR A 27 18.63 10.79 15.09
CA THR A 27 19.97 10.59 14.51
C THR A 27 19.90 9.61 13.33
N PRO A 28 20.86 9.62 12.40
CA PRO A 28 20.88 8.67 11.28
C PRO A 28 20.79 7.20 11.72
N ALA A 29 21.43 6.82 12.82
CA ALA A 29 21.36 5.48 13.38
C ALA A 29 19.97 5.13 13.92
N GLN A 30 19.30 6.07 14.59
CA GLN A 30 17.93 5.89 15.08
C GLN A 30 16.94 5.81 13.91
N ALA A 31 17.09 6.65 12.89
CA ALA A 31 16.29 6.61 11.66
C ALA A 31 16.41 5.24 10.98
N GLN A 32 17.64 4.77 10.74
CA GLN A 32 17.90 3.46 10.13
C GLN A 32 17.28 2.31 10.95
N THR A 33 17.38 2.39 12.28
CA THR A 33 16.81 1.37 13.18
C THR A 33 15.29 1.34 13.11
N LEU A 34 14.63 2.49 13.16
CA LEU A 34 13.15 2.57 13.07
C LEU A 34 12.65 2.04 11.72
N VAL A 35 13.29 2.46 10.63
CA VAL A 35 12.97 1.98 9.28
C VAL A 35 13.12 0.46 9.18
N ALA A 36 14.23 -0.10 9.70
CA ALA A 36 14.46 -1.53 9.66
C ALA A 36 13.40 -2.31 10.45
N ARG A 37 12.96 -1.81 11.61
CA ARG A 37 11.89 -2.43 12.41
C ARG A 37 10.54 -2.38 11.71
N ALA A 38 10.18 -1.22 11.15
CA ALA A 38 8.93 -1.07 10.41
C ALA A 38 8.88 -2.01 9.20
N LEU A 39 9.94 -2.06 8.38
CA LEU A 39 10.02 -2.96 7.23
C LEU A 39 10.01 -4.45 7.65
N ALA A 40 10.64 -4.80 8.77
CA ALA A 40 10.55 -6.15 9.33
C ALA A 40 9.12 -6.50 9.77
N THR A 41 8.37 -5.52 10.29
CA THR A 41 6.94 -5.67 10.62
C THR A 41 6.12 -5.91 9.37
N GLU A 42 6.34 -5.15 8.28
CA GLU A 42 5.68 -5.38 6.99
C GLU A 42 5.94 -6.79 6.45
N VAL A 43 7.17 -7.28 6.52
CA VAL A 43 7.53 -8.66 6.09
C VAL A 43 6.80 -9.72 6.92
N ARG A 44 6.63 -9.50 8.23
CA ARG A 44 5.88 -10.44 9.10
C ARG A 44 4.40 -10.43 8.78
N THR A 45 3.80 -9.26 8.66
CA THR A 45 2.35 -9.11 8.45
C THR A 45 1.92 -9.51 7.04
N ALA A 46 2.76 -9.32 6.03
CA ALA A 46 2.46 -9.77 4.66
C ALA A 46 2.38 -11.30 4.53
N ARG A 47 2.81 -12.06 5.53
CA ARG A 47 2.71 -13.53 5.61
C ARG A 47 1.56 -13.99 6.51
N ASP A 48 0.90 -13.06 7.20
CA ASP A 48 -0.18 -13.41 8.10
C ASP A 48 -1.47 -13.66 7.31
N THR A 49 -1.86 -14.93 7.26
CA THR A 49 -3.11 -15.39 6.63
C THR A 49 -4.23 -15.62 7.65
N ASN A 50 -4.02 -15.30 8.94
CA ASN A 50 -5.01 -15.55 9.98
C ASN A 50 -6.11 -14.49 10.06
N HIS A 51 -5.92 -13.35 9.41
CA HIS A 51 -6.85 -12.22 9.42
C HIS A 51 -7.34 -11.88 8.00
N PRO A 52 -8.02 -12.82 7.31
CA PRO A 52 -8.49 -12.56 5.96
C PRO A 52 -9.61 -11.53 5.97
N MET A 53 -9.65 -10.74 4.91
CA MET A 53 -10.58 -9.63 4.75
C MET A 53 -11.42 -9.78 3.49
N ARG A 54 -12.62 -9.21 3.53
CA ARG A 54 -13.38 -8.80 2.34
C ARG A 54 -13.13 -7.30 2.14
N TYR A 55 -12.95 -6.89 0.89
CA TYR A 55 -12.75 -5.49 0.54
C TYR A 55 -13.19 -5.19 -0.89
N ARG A 56 -13.36 -3.90 -1.17
CA ARG A 56 -13.65 -3.40 -2.52
C ARG A 56 -12.36 -2.85 -3.14
N LEU A 57 -12.02 -3.32 -4.33
CA LEU A 57 -10.90 -2.85 -5.14
C LEU A 57 -11.43 -2.12 -6.37
N ARG A 58 -11.18 -0.81 -6.45
CA ARG A 58 -11.33 -0.03 -7.67
C ARG A 58 -9.96 0.10 -8.33
N ARG A 59 -9.81 -0.42 -9.54
CA ARG A 59 -8.59 -0.31 -10.34
C ARG A 59 -8.87 0.54 -11.57
N SER A 60 -8.15 1.65 -11.70
CA SER A 60 -8.23 2.56 -12.83
C SER A 60 -6.95 2.54 -13.65
N SER A 61 -7.08 2.57 -14.95
CA SER A 61 -6.02 2.76 -15.94
C SER A 61 -6.54 3.66 -17.07
N PRO A 62 -5.70 4.20 -17.96
CA PRO A 62 -6.16 5.06 -19.06
C PRO A 62 -7.20 4.43 -20.00
N ARG A 63 -7.29 3.10 -20.01
CA ARG A 63 -8.19 2.36 -20.91
C ARG A 63 -9.42 1.81 -20.24
N LEU A 64 -9.34 1.50 -18.96
CA LEU A 64 -10.38 0.74 -18.29
C LEU A 64 -10.33 0.99 -16.77
N THR A 65 -11.50 1.25 -16.21
CA THR A 65 -11.73 1.21 -14.76
C THR A 65 -12.59 0.01 -14.42
N THR A 66 -12.20 -0.75 -13.39
CA THR A 66 -12.98 -1.88 -12.88
C THR A 66 -13.13 -1.78 -11.38
N THR A 67 -14.31 -2.12 -10.87
CA THR A 67 -14.53 -2.29 -9.43
C THR A 67 -14.87 -3.74 -9.14
N LYS A 68 -14.22 -4.32 -8.15
CA LYS A 68 -14.39 -5.70 -7.73
C LYS A 68 -14.62 -5.77 -6.23
N GLU A 69 -15.45 -6.69 -5.79
CA GLU A 69 -15.46 -7.19 -4.42
C GLU A 69 -14.50 -8.37 -4.32
N LEU A 70 -13.62 -8.33 -3.34
CA LEU A 70 -12.65 -9.41 -3.09
C LEU A 70 -12.87 -10.02 -1.71
N ILE A 71 -12.59 -11.30 -1.62
CA ILE A 71 -12.49 -12.04 -0.36
C ILE A 71 -11.18 -12.82 -0.36
N GLU A 72 -10.34 -12.55 0.63
CA GLU A 72 -9.13 -13.33 0.90
C GLU A 72 -9.53 -14.72 1.42
N THR A 73 -8.93 -15.78 0.89
CA THR A 73 -9.20 -17.16 1.33
C THR A 73 -7.90 -17.95 1.45
N ARG A 74 -7.96 -19.08 2.18
CA ARG A 74 -6.84 -20.00 2.25
C ARG A 74 -6.44 -20.61 0.90
N ASP A 75 -7.34 -20.57 -0.10
CA ASP A 75 -7.12 -21.14 -1.43
C ASP A 75 -6.74 -20.05 -2.47
N GLY A 76 -6.37 -18.84 -2.01
CA GLY A 76 -6.15 -17.64 -2.82
C GLY A 76 -7.38 -16.76 -2.91
N ASP A 77 -7.19 -15.52 -3.33
CA ASP A 77 -8.25 -14.51 -3.35
C ASP A 77 -9.34 -14.82 -4.38
N VAL A 78 -10.58 -14.51 -4.02
CA VAL A 78 -11.71 -14.56 -4.93
C VAL A 78 -12.21 -13.16 -5.20
N ALA A 79 -12.31 -12.80 -6.47
CA ALA A 79 -12.83 -11.51 -6.91
C ALA A 79 -14.13 -11.68 -7.68
N HIS A 80 -15.10 -10.79 -7.43
CA HIS A 80 -16.34 -10.61 -8.18
C HIS A 80 -16.34 -9.20 -8.80
N LEU A 81 -16.43 -9.11 -10.13
CA LEU A 81 -16.54 -7.86 -10.84
C LEU A 81 -17.95 -7.27 -10.59
N VAL A 82 -18.02 -6.01 -10.16
CA VAL A 82 -19.29 -5.34 -9.83
C VAL A 82 -19.54 -4.08 -10.65
N ALA A 83 -18.48 -3.47 -11.22
CA ALA A 83 -18.62 -2.32 -12.09
C ALA A 83 -17.51 -2.23 -13.14
N ILE A 84 -17.83 -1.64 -14.28
CA ILE A 84 -16.93 -1.29 -15.37
C ILE A 84 -17.09 0.21 -15.66
N ASN A 85 -15.98 0.95 -15.69
CA ASN A 85 -15.97 2.41 -15.89
C ASN A 85 -16.92 3.15 -14.94
N ASP A 86 -16.91 2.71 -13.67
CA ASP A 86 -17.72 3.22 -12.56
C ASP A 86 -19.24 3.08 -12.76
N GLN A 87 -19.66 2.27 -13.75
CA GLN A 87 -21.05 1.90 -13.97
C GLN A 87 -21.29 0.45 -13.53
N PRO A 88 -22.40 0.13 -12.88
CA PRO A 88 -22.80 -1.25 -12.59
C PRO A 88 -22.76 -2.10 -13.86
N LEU A 89 -22.54 -3.39 -13.70
CA LEU A 89 -22.55 -4.32 -14.83
C LEU A 89 -23.92 -4.31 -15.53
N ASN A 90 -23.91 -4.29 -16.85
CA ASN A 90 -25.11 -4.59 -17.61
C ASN A 90 -25.39 -6.11 -17.58
N SER A 91 -26.55 -6.53 -18.08
CA SER A 91 -26.96 -7.93 -18.03
C SER A 91 -26.02 -8.89 -18.77
N ALA A 92 -25.37 -8.44 -19.84
CA ALA A 92 -24.41 -9.27 -20.58
C ALA A 92 -23.11 -9.45 -19.80
N ASP A 93 -22.57 -8.36 -19.22
CA ASP A 93 -21.38 -8.40 -18.38
C ASP A 93 -21.61 -9.21 -17.10
N GLU A 94 -22.81 -9.09 -16.50
CA GLU A 94 -23.20 -9.90 -15.34
C GLU A 94 -23.23 -11.40 -15.68
N GLN A 95 -23.77 -11.78 -16.84
CA GLN A 95 -23.79 -13.17 -17.29
C GLN A 95 -22.36 -13.70 -17.51
N LEU A 96 -21.47 -12.91 -18.11
CA LEU A 96 -20.08 -13.27 -18.30
C LEU A 96 -19.36 -13.46 -16.96
N GLU A 97 -19.61 -12.59 -16.00
CA GLU A 97 -19.02 -12.70 -14.67
C GLU A 97 -19.54 -13.93 -13.91
N GLN A 98 -20.84 -14.21 -13.99
CA GLN A 98 -21.40 -15.44 -13.42
C GLN A 98 -20.83 -16.70 -14.08
N ALA A 99 -20.67 -16.70 -15.40
CA ALA A 99 -20.01 -17.81 -16.12
C ALA A 99 -18.54 -17.98 -15.65
N ARG A 100 -17.80 -16.88 -15.44
CA ARG A 100 -16.44 -16.91 -14.91
C ARG A 100 -16.38 -17.52 -13.50
N LEU A 101 -17.30 -17.12 -12.61
CA LEU A 101 -17.37 -17.68 -11.26
C LEU A 101 -17.77 -19.17 -11.28
N ASN A 102 -18.70 -19.57 -12.18
CA ASN A 102 -19.04 -20.97 -12.38
C ASN A 102 -17.85 -21.80 -12.88
N ALA A 103 -17.04 -21.24 -13.78
CA ALA A 103 -15.82 -21.89 -14.26
C ALA A 103 -14.78 -22.09 -13.14
N LEU A 104 -14.69 -21.19 -12.14
CA LEU A 104 -13.87 -21.40 -10.96
C LEU A 104 -14.38 -22.51 -10.06
N LEU A 105 -15.72 -22.65 -9.94
CA LEU A 105 -16.33 -23.72 -9.15
C LEU A 105 -16.15 -25.09 -9.81
N SER A 106 -16.24 -25.18 -11.13
CA SER A 106 -16.14 -26.43 -11.91
C SER A 106 -14.71 -26.90 -12.12
N ASP A 107 -13.73 -25.99 -12.14
CA ASP A 107 -12.33 -26.31 -12.39
C ASP A 107 -11.42 -25.80 -11.26
N PRO A 108 -11.15 -26.63 -10.24
CA PRO A 108 -10.28 -26.28 -9.12
C PRO A 108 -8.83 -25.94 -9.56
N ASN A 109 -8.37 -26.35 -10.74
CA ASN A 109 -7.04 -26.03 -11.22
C ASN A 109 -6.90 -24.54 -11.49
N ARG A 110 -7.95 -23.87 -11.97
CA ARG A 110 -7.96 -22.43 -12.20
C ARG A 110 -7.66 -21.66 -10.89
N GLN A 111 -8.30 -22.08 -9.79
CA GLN A 111 -8.04 -21.44 -8.50
C GLN A 111 -6.63 -21.73 -7.98
N ARG A 112 -6.12 -22.95 -8.16
CA ARG A 112 -4.74 -23.29 -7.80
C ARG A 112 -3.71 -22.46 -8.57
N HIS A 113 -3.89 -22.26 -9.87
CA HIS A 113 -3.01 -21.41 -10.68
C HIS A 113 -3.04 -19.95 -10.22
N ARG A 114 -4.22 -19.44 -9.86
CA ARG A 114 -4.34 -18.08 -9.29
C ARG A 114 -3.56 -17.96 -7.98
N LYS A 115 -3.77 -18.89 -7.05
CA LYS A 115 -3.03 -18.92 -5.78
C LYS A 115 -1.52 -18.95 -6.01
N GLN A 116 -1.03 -19.79 -6.91
CA GLN A 116 0.38 -19.84 -7.26
C GLN A 116 0.91 -18.51 -7.81
N SER A 117 0.12 -17.82 -8.65
CA SER A 117 0.48 -16.48 -9.15
C SER A 117 0.54 -15.47 -8.01
N GLU A 118 -0.44 -15.45 -7.12
CA GLU A 118 -0.51 -14.57 -5.94
C GLU A 118 0.68 -14.83 -4.98
N GLU A 119 1.03 -16.09 -4.75
CA GLU A 119 2.20 -16.47 -3.94
C GLU A 119 3.51 -16.02 -4.58
N SER A 120 3.63 -16.13 -5.90
CA SER A 120 4.79 -15.64 -6.66
C SER A 120 4.92 -14.13 -6.55
N ASP A 121 3.83 -13.39 -6.78
CA ASP A 121 3.80 -11.92 -6.67
C ASP A 121 4.15 -11.47 -5.25
N THR A 122 3.57 -12.11 -4.24
CA THR A 122 3.91 -11.88 -2.82
C THR A 122 5.38 -12.15 -2.53
N GLY A 123 5.94 -13.20 -3.13
CA GLY A 123 7.36 -13.54 -3.01
C GLY A 123 8.28 -12.41 -3.50
N ILE A 124 7.95 -11.78 -4.62
CA ILE A 124 8.69 -10.63 -5.17
C ILE A 124 8.59 -9.43 -4.22
N VAL A 125 7.37 -9.10 -3.76
CA VAL A 125 7.17 -7.99 -2.80
C VAL A 125 7.95 -8.21 -1.52
N LEU A 126 7.90 -9.41 -0.94
CA LEU A 126 8.65 -9.75 0.27
C LEU A 126 10.17 -9.69 0.06
N LYS A 127 10.67 -10.07 -1.12
CA LYS A 127 12.07 -9.92 -1.48
C LYS A 127 12.47 -8.45 -1.48
N LEU A 128 11.70 -7.60 -2.17
CA LEU A 128 11.96 -6.16 -2.21
C LEU A 128 11.94 -5.55 -0.81
N LEU A 129 10.91 -5.81 0.00
CA LEU A 129 10.80 -5.28 1.37
C LEU A 129 12.02 -5.63 2.23
N ARG A 130 12.57 -6.86 2.10
CA ARG A 130 13.77 -7.27 2.83
C ARG A 130 15.03 -6.56 2.38
N MET A 131 15.07 -6.10 1.13
CA MET A 131 16.24 -5.39 0.58
C MET A 131 16.22 -3.91 0.91
N LEU A 132 15.04 -3.28 1.11
CA LEU A 132 14.93 -1.84 1.34
C LEU A 132 15.87 -1.31 2.44
N PRO A 133 16.04 -1.97 3.63
CA PRO A 133 16.95 -1.46 4.65
C PRO A 133 18.41 -1.36 4.22
N GLN A 134 18.85 -2.22 3.29
CA GLN A 134 20.23 -2.27 2.79
C GLN A 134 20.40 -1.46 1.49
N ALA A 135 19.32 -1.41 0.68
CA ALA A 135 19.33 -0.75 -0.62
C ALA A 135 19.40 0.78 -0.50
N PHE A 136 18.94 1.33 0.64
CA PHE A 136 18.84 2.77 0.81
C PHE A 136 19.51 3.27 2.08
N THR A 137 19.92 4.53 2.04
CA THR A 137 20.20 5.36 3.20
C THR A 137 18.98 6.23 3.48
N TYR A 138 18.63 6.39 4.76
CA TYR A 138 17.44 7.12 5.21
C TYR A 138 17.85 8.35 6.01
N GLU A 139 17.23 9.48 5.66
CA GLU A 139 17.43 10.76 6.34
C GLU A 139 16.10 11.20 6.94
N TYR A 140 16.09 11.51 8.23
CA TYR A 140 14.91 11.96 8.92
C TYR A 140 14.46 13.33 8.40
N ALA A 141 13.19 13.44 8.01
CA ALA A 141 12.59 14.64 7.41
C ALA A 141 11.53 15.29 8.32
N GLY A 142 11.42 14.85 9.58
CA GLY A 142 10.44 15.37 10.53
C GLY A 142 9.22 14.48 10.67
N ALA A 143 8.29 14.89 11.54
CA ALA A 143 7.01 14.22 11.73
C ALA A 143 5.90 14.91 10.92
N ASP A 144 4.77 14.24 10.75
CA ASP A 144 3.55 14.86 10.22
C ASP A 144 2.95 15.85 11.24
N ALA A 145 1.91 16.60 10.84
CA ALA A 145 1.26 17.58 11.69
C ALA A 145 0.63 16.98 12.96
N SER A 146 0.33 15.68 12.97
CA SER A 146 -0.19 14.98 14.16
C SER A 146 0.90 14.49 15.12
N GLY A 147 2.16 14.47 14.68
CA GLY A 147 3.29 13.90 15.41
C GLY A 147 3.27 12.37 15.52
N LYS A 148 2.40 11.68 14.75
CA LYS A 148 2.26 10.22 14.79
C LYS A 148 3.09 9.52 13.73
N VAL A 149 3.28 10.19 12.60
CA VAL A 149 3.95 9.61 11.43
C VAL A 149 5.30 10.31 11.24
N GLU A 150 6.36 9.53 11.33
CA GLU A 150 7.73 9.97 11.07
C GLU A 150 8.03 9.84 9.57
N LYS A 151 8.64 10.87 8.99
CA LYS A 151 8.95 10.94 7.56
C LYS A 151 10.45 10.81 7.34
N PHE A 152 10.80 10.08 6.30
CA PHE A 152 12.18 9.84 5.90
C PHE A 152 12.32 10.04 4.40
N HIS A 153 13.35 10.77 3.99
CA HIS A 153 13.83 10.71 2.61
C HIS A 153 14.77 9.51 2.45
N PHE A 154 14.64 8.80 1.36
CA PHE A 154 15.58 7.74 1.04
C PHE A 154 16.27 7.96 -0.31
N ARG A 155 17.50 7.51 -0.40
CA ARG A 155 18.34 7.52 -1.60
C ARG A 155 19.13 6.22 -1.69
N PRO A 156 19.56 5.81 -2.91
CA PRO A 156 20.33 4.59 -3.08
C PRO A 156 21.56 4.56 -2.19
N ASN A 157 21.81 3.44 -1.53
CA ASN A 157 23.05 3.19 -0.81
C ASN A 157 24.14 2.83 -1.83
N PRO A 158 25.23 3.59 -1.97
CA PRO A 158 26.30 3.30 -2.92
C PRO A 158 26.97 1.94 -2.71
N GLY A 159 26.91 1.41 -1.49
CA GLY A 159 27.46 0.10 -1.14
C GLY A 159 26.53 -1.08 -1.47
N PHE A 160 25.28 -0.82 -1.84
CA PHE A 160 24.32 -1.87 -2.14
C PHE A 160 24.64 -2.53 -3.49
N LYS A 161 24.75 -3.86 -3.47
CA LYS A 161 24.90 -4.69 -4.68
C LYS A 161 23.61 -5.52 -4.87
N PRO A 162 22.81 -5.22 -5.90
CA PRO A 162 21.58 -5.96 -6.16
C PRO A 162 21.90 -7.45 -6.38
N PRO A 163 21.27 -8.38 -5.65
CA PRO A 163 21.52 -9.81 -5.83
C PRO A 163 20.91 -10.38 -7.11
N ASP A 164 19.90 -9.70 -7.66
CA ASP A 164 19.16 -10.15 -8.83
C ASP A 164 18.56 -8.97 -9.63
N VAL A 165 17.92 -9.31 -10.73
CA VAL A 165 17.36 -8.35 -11.67
C VAL A 165 16.24 -7.50 -11.08
N GLU A 166 15.37 -8.11 -10.25
CA GLU A 166 14.22 -7.41 -9.67
C GLU A 166 14.66 -6.30 -8.70
N THR A 167 15.79 -6.49 -8.04
CA THR A 167 16.34 -5.53 -7.08
C THR A 167 17.20 -4.43 -7.72
N GLN A 168 17.53 -4.54 -9.02
CA GLN A 168 18.33 -3.52 -9.73
C GLN A 168 17.64 -2.14 -9.73
N ALA A 169 16.31 -2.08 -9.83
CA ALA A 169 15.57 -0.83 -9.80
C ALA A 169 15.84 0.00 -8.53
N LEU A 170 16.14 -0.66 -7.41
CA LEU A 170 16.42 0.01 -6.14
C LEU A 170 17.67 0.90 -6.21
N THR A 171 18.62 0.61 -7.10
CA THR A 171 19.86 1.43 -7.24
C THR A 171 19.63 2.77 -7.91
N ALA A 172 18.45 2.98 -8.50
CA ALA A 172 18.11 4.21 -9.21
C ALA A 172 16.91 4.94 -8.59
N MET A 173 16.37 4.45 -7.47
CA MET A 173 15.16 4.98 -6.86
C MET A 173 15.47 5.89 -5.68
N THR A 174 14.84 7.06 -5.64
CA THR A 174 14.78 7.94 -4.47
C THR A 174 13.34 8.18 -4.08
N GLY A 175 13.09 8.65 -2.86
CA GLY A 175 11.71 8.94 -2.46
C GLY A 175 11.54 9.18 -0.98
N GLU A 176 10.32 8.91 -0.52
CA GLU A 176 9.90 9.12 0.85
C GLU A 176 9.33 7.84 1.45
N LEU A 177 9.60 7.64 2.72
CA LEU A 177 9.04 6.59 3.55
C LEU A 177 8.41 7.22 4.80
N TRP A 178 7.15 6.96 5.05
CA TRP A 178 6.42 7.47 6.20
C TRP A 178 6.05 6.30 7.11
N ILE A 179 6.37 6.42 8.40
CA ILE A 179 6.23 5.35 9.39
C ILE A 179 5.38 5.82 10.55
N ASP A 180 4.31 5.09 10.87
CA ASP A 180 3.69 5.19 12.20
C ASP A 180 4.66 4.57 13.21
N ALA A 181 5.30 5.44 14.01
CA ALA A 181 6.36 5.04 14.93
C ALA A 181 5.83 4.21 16.11
N ALA A 182 4.57 4.42 16.52
CA ALA A 182 3.97 3.70 17.64
C ALA A 182 3.64 2.26 17.28
N GLN A 183 3.20 2.01 16.03
CA GLN A 183 2.84 0.69 15.54
C GLN A 183 3.96 0.04 14.70
N GLU A 184 5.02 0.77 14.42
CA GLU A 184 6.11 0.37 13.52
C GLU A 184 5.58 -0.13 12.16
N ARG A 185 4.66 0.65 11.57
CA ARG A 185 4.02 0.34 10.30
C ARG A 185 4.36 1.38 9.24
N VAL A 186 4.56 0.93 8.01
CA VAL A 186 4.72 1.83 6.87
C VAL A 186 3.36 2.42 6.50
N ALA A 187 3.18 3.72 6.74
CA ALA A 187 1.96 4.44 6.36
C ALA A 187 1.98 4.84 4.87
N ARG A 188 3.17 5.20 4.34
CA ARG A 188 3.36 5.56 2.93
C ARG A 188 4.77 5.24 2.47
N LEU A 189 4.87 4.74 1.25
CA LEU A 189 6.12 4.64 0.50
C LEU A 189 5.90 5.28 -0.86
N GLU A 190 6.76 6.23 -1.20
CA GLU A 190 6.76 6.88 -2.51
C GLU A 190 8.16 6.78 -3.11
N GLY A 191 8.29 6.24 -4.32
CA GLY A 191 9.55 6.04 -4.99
C GLY A 191 9.54 6.56 -6.42
N HIS A 192 10.65 7.21 -6.84
CA HIS A 192 10.84 7.78 -8.16
C HIS A 192 12.15 7.30 -8.78
N LEU A 193 12.09 6.80 -10.01
CA LEU A 193 13.29 6.43 -10.78
C LEU A 193 13.99 7.69 -11.30
N GLN A 194 15.20 7.93 -10.81
CA GLN A 194 16.01 9.11 -11.16
C GLN A 194 16.77 8.95 -12.46
N GLN A 195 17.01 7.71 -12.87
CA GLN A 195 17.73 7.38 -14.09
C GLN A 195 17.14 6.11 -14.72
N ASP A 196 17.49 5.90 -15.96
CA ASP A 196 17.20 4.65 -16.65
C ASP A 196 17.89 3.47 -15.95
N THR A 197 17.20 2.36 -15.81
CA THR A 197 17.73 1.17 -15.14
C THR A 197 17.64 -0.03 -16.06
N ASP A 198 18.79 -0.59 -16.40
CA ASP A 198 18.87 -1.79 -17.23
C ASP A 198 18.51 -3.04 -16.40
N TYR A 199 17.71 -3.90 -17.01
CA TYR A 199 17.36 -5.21 -16.47
C TYR A 199 18.13 -6.29 -17.23
N GLY A 200 18.85 -7.13 -16.48
CA GLY A 200 19.62 -8.21 -17.07
C GLY A 200 20.68 -7.71 -18.06
N TRP A 201 21.51 -6.73 -17.62
CA TRP A 201 22.54 -6.07 -18.45
C TRP A 201 22.00 -5.45 -19.75
N GLY A 202 20.74 -4.97 -19.74
CA GLY A 202 20.10 -4.38 -20.91
C GLY A 202 19.53 -5.40 -21.92
N ILE A 203 19.76 -6.69 -21.72
CA ILE A 203 19.27 -7.74 -22.63
C ILE A 203 17.79 -8.06 -22.34
N LEU A 204 17.38 -8.09 -21.05
CA LEU A 204 16.01 -8.42 -20.66
C LEU A 204 15.08 -7.22 -20.77
N GLY A 205 15.58 -6.01 -20.55
CA GLY A 205 14.78 -4.81 -20.67
C GLY A 205 15.41 -3.60 -19.97
N LYS A 206 14.69 -2.49 -20.03
CA LYS A 206 15.08 -1.22 -19.44
C LYS A 206 13.88 -0.52 -18.82
N LEU A 207 13.96 -0.12 -17.57
CA LEU A 207 13.02 0.82 -16.95
C LEU A 207 13.44 2.23 -17.30
N ASP A 208 12.51 3.02 -17.84
CA ASP A 208 12.79 4.39 -18.21
C ASP A 208 12.75 5.31 -16.97
N LYS A 209 13.63 6.30 -16.94
CA LYS A 209 13.64 7.40 -15.97
C LYS A 209 12.26 8.06 -15.84
N GLY A 210 11.94 8.57 -14.66
CA GLY A 210 10.69 9.28 -14.36
C GLY A 210 9.52 8.36 -13.99
N GLY A 211 9.74 7.04 -13.99
CA GLY A 211 8.79 6.11 -13.41
C GLY A 211 8.63 6.34 -11.89
N TRP A 212 7.44 6.10 -11.35
CA TRP A 212 7.15 6.28 -9.94
C TRP A 212 6.15 5.25 -9.40
N VAL A 213 6.18 5.03 -8.10
CA VAL A 213 5.25 4.20 -7.35
C VAL A 213 4.88 4.87 -6.04
N VAL A 214 3.61 4.78 -5.65
CA VAL A 214 3.11 5.21 -4.34
C VAL A 214 2.27 4.09 -3.74
N ILE A 215 2.54 3.77 -2.49
CA ILE A 215 1.79 2.80 -1.69
C ILE A 215 1.37 3.51 -0.41
N GLU A 216 0.08 3.50 -0.11
CA GLU A 216 -0.46 4.05 1.14
C GLU A 216 -1.17 2.92 1.88
N GLN A 217 -0.91 2.81 3.18
CA GLN A 217 -1.57 1.87 4.08
C GLN A 217 -2.37 2.63 5.15
N ALA A 218 -3.41 2.00 5.64
CA ALA A 218 -4.20 2.50 6.75
C ALA A 218 -4.54 1.37 7.74
N ASP A 219 -4.72 1.71 9.00
CA ASP A 219 -5.35 0.83 9.98
C ASP A 219 -6.84 0.71 9.63
N VAL A 220 -7.27 -0.48 9.26
CA VAL A 220 -8.67 -0.77 8.90
C VAL A 220 -9.47 -1.29 10.08
N GLY A 221 -8.92 -1.20 11.29
CA GLY A 221 -9.51 -1.60 12.55
C GLY A 221 -8.72 -2.72 13.23
N ALA A 222 -8.74 -2.72 14.56
CA ALA A 222 -8.07 -3.70 15.42
C ALA A 222 -6.54 -3.84 15.15
N GLY A 223 -5.87 -2.75 14.73
CA GLY A 223 -4.44 -2.77 14.40
C GLY A 223 -4.10 -3.51 13.11
N GLN A 224 -5.11 -3.81 12.28
CA GLN A 224 -4.90 -4.46 10.98
C GLN A 224 -4.62 -3.40 9.92
N TRP A 225 -3.36 -3.31 9.51
CA TRP A 225 -2.95 -2.42 8.43
C TRP A 225 -3.12 -3.09 7.07
N ARG A 226 -3.73 -2.36 6.13
CA ARG A 226 -3.96 -2.82 4.76
C ARG A 226 -3.65 -1.70 3.77
N ILE A 227 -3.32 -2.07 2.54
CA ILE A 227 -3.13 -1.11 1.46
C ILE A 227 -4.47 -0.43 1.18
N ALA A 228 -4.51 0.90 1.35
CA ALA A 228 -5.67 1.73 1.00
C ALA A 228 -5.56 2.27 -0.43
N ARG A 229 -4.31 2.55 -0.88
CA ARG A 229 -4.04 3.04 -2.23
C ARG A 229 -2.71 2.51 -2.76
N PHE A 230 -2.73 2.12 -4.02
CA PHE A 230 -1.53 1.81 -4.81
C PHE A 230 -1.60 2.58 -6.12
N GLN A 231 -0.53 3.29 -6.44
CA GLN A 231 -0.41 4.01 -7.70
C GLN A 231 0.95 3.70 -8.31
N MET A 232 0.97 3.50 -9.61
CA MET A 232 2.21 3.24 -10.33
C MET A 232 2.13 3.80 -11.75
N LYS A 233 3.18 4.50 -12.14
CA LYS A 233 3.40 4.89 -13.53
C LYS A 233 4.84 4.54 -13.89
N MET A 234 5.02 3.59 -14.79
CA MET A 234 6.33 3.13 -15.23
C MET A 234 6.29 2.74 -16.70
N SER A 235 7.42 2.84 -17.35
CA SER A 235 7.61 2.31 -18.70
C SER A 235 8.77 1.30 -18.68
N LEU A 236 8.51 0.13 -19.23
CA LEU A 236 9.47 -0.96 -19.35
C LEU A 236 9.68 -1.26 -20.82
N ARG A 237 10.88 -1.05 -21.30
CA ARG A 237 11.29 -1.38 -22.68
C ARG A 237 11.91 -2.78 -22.70
N ILE A 238 11.32 -3.68 -23.46
CA ILE A 238 11.82 -5.05 -23.65
C ILE A 238 12.08 -5.24 -25.14
N LEU A 239 13.35 -5.37 -25.53
CA LEU A 239 13.77 -5.43 -26.94
C LEU A 239 13.19 -4.24 -27.72
N PHE A 240 12.25 -4.52 -28.64
CA PHE A 240 11.59 -3.51 -29.50
C PHE A 240 10.19 -3.08 -29.02
N LYS A 241 9.75 -3.55 -27.83
CA LYS A 241 8.41 -3.27 -27.29
C LYS A 241 8.52 -2.50 -25.99
N THR A 242 7.71 -1.46 -25.87
CA THR A 242 7.56 -0.73 -24.62
C THR A 242 6.22 -1.10 -23.99
N LYS A 243 6.27 -1.53 -22.73
CA LYS A 243 5.11 -1.72 -21.86
C LYS A 243 4.95 -0.50 -20.97
N TYR A 244 3.76 0.10 -20.99
CA TYR A 244 3.39 1.18 -20.08
C TYR A 244 2.52 0.65 -18.96
N PHE A 245 2.91 0.93 -17.75
CA PHE A 245 2.14 0.70 -16.54
C PHE A 245 1.65 2.05 -16.05
N ASP A 246 0.35 2.26 -16.05
CA ASP A 246 -0.31 3.44 -15.51
C ASP A 246 -1.57 2.94 -14.82
N THR A 247 -1.54 2.86 -13.49
CA THR A 247 -2.62 2.27 -12.72
C THR A 247 -2.74 2.93 -11.36
N THR A 248 -3.98 3.18 -10.97
CA THR A 248 -4.37 3.51 -9.60
C THR A 248 -5.29 2.41 -9.08
N GLN A 249 -5.01 1.93 -7.89
CA GLN A 249 -5.85 0.98 -7.17
C GLN A 249 -6.25 1.60 -5.83
N GLU A 250 -7.53 1.55 -5.52
CA GLU A 250 -8.10 2.02 -4.26
C GLU A 250 -8.81 0.84 -3.60
N MET A 251 -8.39 0.51 -2.38
CA MET A 251 -8.93 -0.57 -1.59
C MET A 251 -9.70 0.01 -0.42
N THR A 252 -10.98 -0.32 -0.33
CA THR A 252 -11.91 0.26 0.65
C THR A 252 -12.84 -0.79 1.23
N GLN A 253 -13.58 -0.41 2.27
CA GLN A 253 -14.64 -1.26 2.86
C GLN A 253 -14.10 -2.60 3.38
N TYR A 254 -12.94 -2.57 4.00
CA TYR A 254 -12.37 -3.75 4.63
C TYR A 254 -13.26 -4.26 5.77
N THR A 255 -13.60 -5.54 5.71
CA THR A 255 -14.36 -6.25 6.76
C THR A 255 -13.74 -7.63 7.00
N PRO A 256 -13.55 -8.05 8.26
CA PRO A 256 -13.04 -9.39 8.56
C PRO A 256 -13.96 -10.48 8.05
N VAL A 257 -13.37 -11.58 7.60
CA VAL A 257 -14.07 -12.82 7.26
C VAL A 257 -13.49 -14.01 8.03
N PRO A 258 -14.19 -15.15 8.12
CA PRO A 258 -13.67 -16.32 8.81
C PRO A 258 -12.33 -16.81 8.22
N SER A 259 -11.36 -17.12 9.09
CA SER A 259 -10.00 -17.51 8.70
C SER A 259 -9.91 -18.85 7.95
N ASN A 260 -10.90 -19.73 8.12
CA ASN A 260 -10.97 -21.03 7.47
C ASN A 260 -11.77 -21.03 6.15
N LEU A 261 -12.14 -19.85 5.64
CA LEU A 261 -12.96 -19.69 4.44
C LEU A 261 -12.24 -20.28 3.22
N ASP A 262 -12.93 -21.15 2.47
CA ASP A 262 -12.47 -21.63 1.18
C ASP A 262 -13.03 -20.78 0.02
N TYR A 263 -12.44 -20.96 -1.17
CA TYR A 263 -12.81 -20.16 -2.34
C TYR A 263 -14.26 -20.38 -2.81
N ARG A 264 -14.87 -21.56 -2.56
CA ARG A 264 -16.27 -21.87 -2.93
C ARG A 264 -17.23 -21.12 -2.03
N GLN A 265 -16.97 -21.12 -0.73
CA GLN A 265 -17.73 -20.34 0.24
C GLN A 265 -17.64 -18.84 -0.05
N ALA A 266 -16.43 -18.35 -0.40
CA ALA A 266 -16.22 -16.96 -0.78
C ALA A 266 -17.04 -16.58 -2.04
N ILE A 267 -17.11 -17.44 -3.07
CA ILE A 267 -17.96 -17.22 -4.24
C ILE A 267 -19.43 -17.10 -3.84
N GLN A 268 -19.91 -17.95 -2.94
CA GLN A 268 -21.30 -17.90 -2.47
C GLN A 268 -21.60 -16.59 -1.72
N MET A 269 -20.69 -16.15 -0.84
CA MET A 269 -20.80 -14.88 -0.12
C MET A 269 -20.84 -13.67 -1.07
N LEU A 270 -19.98 -13.66 -2.10
CA LEU A 270 -19.94 -12.58 -3.09
C LEU A 270 -21.24 -12.50 -3.90
N ARG A 271 -21.82 -13.63 -4.28
CA ARG A 271 -23.11 -13.69 -5.00
C ARG A 271 -24.29 -13.26 -4.14
N GLY A 272 -24.33 -13.67 -2.88
CA GLY A 272 -25.40 -13.29 -1.95
C GLY A 272 -25.44 -11.78 -1.68
N ALA A 273 -24.29 -11.13 -1.61
CA ALA A 273 -24.19 -9.68 -1.43
C ALA A 273 -24.63 -8.89 -2.69
N ALA A 274 -24.40 -9.41 -3.89
CA ALA A 274 -24.86 -8.78 -5.13
C ALA A 274 -26.40 -8.80 -5.22
N GLY A 275 -27.06 -9.88 -4.77
CA GLY A 275 -28.52 -9.98 -4.73
C GLY A 275 -29.18 -9.00 -3.76
N SER A 276 -28.54 -8.70 -2.61
CA SER A 276 -29.11 -7.77 -1.63
C SER A 276 -28.98 -6.30 -2.06
N SER A 277 -27.94 -5.95 -2.80
CA SER A 277 -27.75 -4.59 -3.33
C SER A 277 -28.76 -4.22 -4.42
N ALA A 278 -29.23 -5.21 -5.19
CA ALA A 278 -30.21 -5.01 -6.24
C ALA A 278 -31.66 -4.82 -5.72
N GLN A 279 -31.95 -5.27 -4.49
CA GLN A 279 -33.31 -5.12 -3.87
C GLN A 279 -33.43 -3.82 -3.04
N GLY A 280 -32.36 -3.18 -2.64
CA GLY A 280 -32.39 -1.93 -1.86
C GLY A 280 -32.53 -0.64 -2.68
N GLY A 281 -32.61 -0.73 -4.00
CA GLY A 281 -32.71 0.40 -4.94
C GLY A 281 -34.06 0.55 -5.66
N ARG A 282 -35.17 0.02 -5.09
CA ARG A 282 -36.51 0.25 -5.58
C ARG A 282 -37.29 1.16 -4.66
#